data_9cf98421d370a153ee226c8c2a9713a5
#
_entry.id   9cf98421d370a153ee226c8c2a9713a5
#
_cell.length_a   1.000
_cell.length_b   1.000
_cell.length_c   1.000
_cell.angle_alpha   90.00
_cell.angle_beta   90.00
_cell.angle_gamma   90.00
#
_symmetry.space_group_name_H-M   'P 1'
#
loop_
_entity.id
_entity.type
_entity.pdbx_description
1 polymer ?
#
loop_
_entity_poly.entity_id
_entity_poly.type
_entity_poly.pdbx_seq_one_letter_code
_entity_poly.pdbx_strand_id
1 'polypeptide(L)'
;MASPRTVKEVQKLTGRIVALNRFVSRTTDKCLPFFKTLKQAFAWTNKCEEAFQDLKRYLSNPPLLSLSKEGENLYLYLAVSTTAVSAALIREKAKKQLPVYYVSQAFQGAESNYPRIEKIAFALIVASHKLRQYFQANPILVMTNQPIRKSMNKPKAAGRMIQWAIKLSQFDIE
;
A
#
# COMPACT_ATOMS: atom_id res chain seq x y z
N MET A 1 15.10 13.19 -15.92
CA MET A 1 15.30 11.83 -16.48
C MET A 1 14.46 11.74 -17.76
N ALA A 2 15.02 11.22 -18.85
CA ALA A 2 14.30 11.00 -20.10
C ALA A 2 13.41 9.77 -20.00
N SER A 3 12.41 9.66 -20.90
CA SER A 3 11.52 8.51 -20.98
C SER A 3 12.29 7.26 -21.40
N PRO A 4 12.03 6.10 -20.77
CA PRO A 4 12.72 4.85 -21.10
C PRO A 4 12.48 4.41 -22.55
N ARG A 5 13.54 3.94 -23.21
CA ARG A 5 13.50 3.43 -24.60
C ARG A 5 13.81 1.94 -24.71
N THR A 6 14.20 1.31 -23.60
CA THR A 6 14.58 -0.10 -23.55
C THR A 6 14.00 -0.78 -22.31
N VAL A 7 13.87 -2.13 -22.38
CA VAL A 7 13.45 -2.95 -21.22
C VAL A 7 14.35 -2.68 -20.00
N LYS A 8 15.67 -2.60 -20.21
CA LYS A 8 16.64 -2.36 -19.13
C LYS A 8 16.41 -1.00 -18.44
N GLU A 9 16.04 0.03 -19.22
CA GLU A 9 15.73 1.35 -18.64
C GLU A 9 14.43 1.33 -17.84
N VAL A 10 13.41 0.58 -18.29
CA VAL A 10 12.17 0.38 -17.52
C VAL A 10 12.45 -0.38 -16.23
N GLN A 11 13.28 -1.44 -16.28
CA GLN A 11 13.70 -2.16 -15.07
C GLN A 11 14.44 -1.25 -14.09
N LYS A 12 15.34 -0.41 -14.58
CA LYS A 12 16.05 0.59 -13.75
C LYS A 12 15.10 1.62 -13.15
N LEU A 13 14.11 2.08 -13.93
CA LEU A 13 13.06 2.99 -13.45
C LEU A 13 12.24 2.32 -12.34
N THR A 14 11.71 1.13 -12.58
CA THR A 14 10.89 0.40 -11.59
C THR A 14 11.66 0.10 -10.31
N GLY A 15 12.94 -0.28 -10.41
CA GLY A 15 13.81 -0.47 -9.24
C GLY A 15 13.96 0.80 -8.40
N ARG A 16 14.15 1.96 -9.04
CA ARG A 16 14.19 3.25 -8.33
C ARG A 16 12.87 3.60 -7.65
N ILE A 17 11.74 3.32 -8.31
CA ILE A 17 10.42 3.59 -7.74
C ILE A 17 10.16 2.68 -6.55
N VAL A 18 10.56 1.41 -6.62
CA VAL A 18 10.44 0.48 -5.49
C VAL A 18 11.23 0.97 -4.29
N ALA A 19 12.43 1.51 -4.48
CA ALA A 19 13.22 2.11 -3.42
C ALA A 19 12.53 3.34 -2.77
N LEU A 20 11.72 4.06 -3.54
CA LEU A 20 10.96 5.23 -3.09
C LEU A 20 9.53 4.91 -2.64
N ASN A 21 9.16 3.64 -2.56
CA ASN A 21 7.78 3.19 -2.29
C ASN A 21 7.17 3.83 -1.03
N ARG A 22 7.98 4.00 0.04
CA ARG A 22 7.51 4.61 1.30
C ARG A 22 7.03 6.07 1.17
N PHE A 23 7.47 6.77 0.13
CA PHE A 23 7.14 8.19 -0.12
C PHE A 23 5.99 8.36 -1.11
N VAL A 24 5.58 7.30 -1.80
CA VAL A 24 4.62 7.37 -2.89
C VAL A 24 3.36 6.61 -2.53
N SER A 25 2.25 7.33 -2.34
CA SER A 25 0.95 6.70 -2.13
C SER A 25 0.52 5.89 -3.35
N ARG A 26 -0.03 4.69 -3.14
CA ARG A 26 -0.54 3.80 -4.20
C ARG A 26 0.48 3.54 -5.32
N THR A 27 1.74 3.35 -4.96
CA THR A 27 2.85 3.17 -5.90
C THR A 27 2.58 2.07 -6.92
N THR A 28 2.00 0.94 -6.50
CA THR A 28 1.72 -0.19 -7.38
C THR A 28 0.75 0.19 -8.50
N ASP A 29 -0.34 0.90 -8.19
CA ASP A 29 -1.30 1.33 -9.21
C ASP A 29 -0.67 2.33 -10.18
N LYS A 30 0.12 3.28 -9.66
CA LYS A 30 0.82 4.30 -10.47
C LYS A 30 1.86 3.69 -11.40
N CYS A 31 2.47 2.56 -11.02
CA CYS A 31 3.50 1.88 -11.79
C CYS A 31 2.98 0.73 -12.67
N LEU A 32 1.67 0.47 -12.62
CA LEU A 32 1.04 -0.61 -13.39
C LEU A 32 1.37 -0.59 -14.89
N PRO A 33 1.38 0.56 -15.61
CA PRO A 33 1.77 0.63 -17.01
C PRO A 33 3.20 0.11 -17.25
N PHE A 34 4.15 0.42 -16.36
CA PHE A 34 5.55 -0.01 -16.48
C PHE A 34 5.69 -1.52 -16.29
N PHE A 35 4.97 -2.10 -15.33
CA PHE A 35 4.98 -3.55 -15.10
C PHE A 35 4.37 -4.33 -16.27
N LYS A 36 3.35 -3.78 -16.95
CA LYS A 36 2.78 -4.38 -18.17
C LYS A 36 3.81 -4.40 -19.31
N THR A 37 4.55 -3.30 -19.48
CA THR A 37 5.60 -3.18 -20.50
C THR A 37 6.74 -4.19 -20.28
N LEU A 38 7.02 -4.58 -19.02
CA LEU A 38 8.03 -5.60 -18.70
C LEU A 38 7.58 -7.04 -18.96
N LYS A 39 6.25 -7.29 -19.01
CA LYS A 39 5.67 -8.63 -19.20
C LYS A 39 5.38 -8.97 -20.66
N GLN A 40 5.40 -7.99 -21.54
CA GLN A 40 5.08 -8.12 -22.96
C GLN A 40 6.27 -7.68 -23.81
N ALA A 41 6.16 -7.81 -25.15
CA ALA A 41 7.12 -7.17 -26.05
C ALA A 41 7.21 -5.68 -25.71
N PHE A 42 8.44 -5.16 -25.60
CA PHE A 42 8.66 -3.77 -25.17
C PHE A 42 7.91 -2.79 -26.09
N ALA A 43 6.98 -2.04 -25.50
CA ALA A 43 6.31 -0.92 -26.15
C ALA A 43 6.06 0.18 -25.11
N TRP A 44 6.74 1.31 -25.27
CA TRP A 44 6.48 2.49 -24.45
C TRP A 44 5.25 3.21 -24.98
N THR A 45 4.11 3.00 -24.34
CA THR A 45 2.81 3.53 -24.77
C THR A 45 2.56 4.94 -24.19
N ASN A 46 1.56 5.66 -24.75
CA ASN A 46 1.14 6.94 -24.19
C ASN A 46 0.75 6.84 -22.71
N LYS A 47 0.12 5.72 -22.30
CA LYS A 47 -0.19 5.45 -20.88
C LYS A 47 1.04 5.34 -20.00
N CYS A 48 2.14 4.79 -20.53
CA CYS A 48 3.42 4.76 -19.82
C CYS A 48 4.00 6.17 -19.69
N GLU A 49 3.92 6.97 -20.76
CA GLU A 49 4.41 8.36 -20.74
C GLU A 49 3.62 9.21 -19.75
N GLU A 50 2.29 9.15 -19.75
CA GLU A 50 1.43 9.85 -18.80
C GLU A 50 1.78 9.47 -17.36
N ALA A 51 1.82 8.16 -17.06
CA ALA A 51 2.19 7.66 -15.73
C ALA A 51 3.59 8.11 -15.30
N PHE A 52 4.53 8.20 -16.24
CA PHE A 52 5.89 8.66 -15.99
C PHE A 52 5.94 10.15 -15.68
N GLN A 53 5.21 10.99 -16.41
CA GLN A 53 5.12 12.43 -16.16
C GLN A 53 4.40 12.72 -14.84
N ASP A 54 3.32 12.00 -14.53
CA ASP A 54 2.62 12.12 -13.25
C ASP A 54 3.53 11.74 -12.07
N LEU A 55 4.31 10.67 -12.22
CA LEU A 55 5.26 10.27 -11.20
C LEU A 55 6.39 11.30 -11.01
N LYS A 56 6.91 11.88 -12.10
CA LYS A 56 7.90 12.97 -12.05
C LYS A 56 7.34 14.19 -11.31
N ARG A 57 6.11 14.59 -11.64
CA ARG A 57 5.42 15.71 -10.99
C ARG A 57 5.22 15.45 -9.51
N TYR A 58 4.79 14.24 -9.14
CA TYR A 58 4.63 13.83 -7.76
C TYR A 58 5.95 13.87 -6.97
N LEU A 59 7.03 13.35 -7.57
CA LEU A 59 8.35 13.30 -6.94
C LEU A 59 9.08 14.66 -6.92
N SER A 60 8.63 15.63 -7.71
CA SER A 60 9.15 17.00 -7.63
C SER A 60 8.69 17.72 -6.36
N ASN A 61 7.51 17.37 -5.83
CA ASN A 61 6.98 17.88 -4.58
C ASN A 61 6.44 16.72 -3.72
N PRO A 62 7.33 15.84 -3.21
CA PRO A 62 6.90 14.70 -2.44
C PRO A 62 6.32 15.14 -1.10
N PRO A 63 5.32 14.41 -0.56
CA PRO A 63 4.84 14.67 0.79
C PRO A 63 5.98 14.47 1.79
N LEU A 64 6.11 15.42 2.72
CA LEU A 64 7.06 15.27 3.82
C LEU A 64 6.55 14.18 4.77
N LEU A 65 7.35 13.13 4.94
CA LEU A 65 7.06 12.09 5.92
C LEU A 65 7.40 12.60 7.33
N SER A 66 6.51 12.36 8.27
CA SER A 66 6.70 12.67 9.68
C SER A 66 7.26 11.46 10.42
N LEU A 67 8.11 11.70 11.41
CA LEU A 67 8.54 10.66 12.34
C LEU A 67 7.46 10.44 13.40
N SER A 68 7.07 9.18 13.62
CA SER A 68 6.18 8.81 14.73
C SER A 68 6.95 8.82 16.05
N LYS A 69 6.20 9.00 17.14
CA LYS A 69 6.69 8.80 18.50
C LYS A 69 6.18 7.46 19.00
N GLU A 70 6.93 6.80 19.85
CA GLU A 70 6.50 5.58 20.53
C GLU A 70 5.28 5.87 21.43
N GLY A 71 4.29 4.98 21.39
CA GLY A 71 3.07 5.07 22.18
C GLY A 71 2.03 6.08 21.68
N GLU A 72 2.28 6.82 20.57
CA GLU A 72 1.24 7.70 20.01
C GLU A 72 0.24 6.92 19.15
N ASN A 73 -1.00 7.36 19.11
CA ASN A 73 -2.01 6.81 18.22
C ASN A 73 -1.65 7.08 16.75
N LEU A 74 -1.59 6.03 15.94
CA LEU A 74 -1.37 6.12 14.50
C LEU A 74 -2.63 5.69 13.75
N TYR A 75 -2.99 6.44 12.72
CA TYR A 75 -4.17 6.19 11.89
C TYR A 75 -3.74 5.43 10.63
N LEU A 76 -4.38 4.31 10.36
CA LEU A 76 -4.11 3.49 9.19
C LEU A 76 -5.29 3.57 8.21
N TYR A 77 -5.07 4.21 7.08
CA TYR A 77 -6.03 4.25 5.98
C TYR A 77 -5.74 3.13 4.99
N LEU A 78 -6.76 2.33 4.69
CA LEU A 78 -6.66 1.21 3.76
C LEU A 78 -7.35 1.55 2.44
N ALA A 79 -6.73 1.17 1.34
CA ALA A 79 -7.30 1.31 0.00
C ALA A 79 -7.08 0.04 -0.82
N VAL A 80 -8.07 -0.30 -1.64
CA VAL A 80 -8.07 -1.47 -2.51
C VAL A 80 -8.47 -1.04 -3.91
N SER A 81 -7.66 -1.41 -4.89
CA SER A 81 -7.98 -1.30 -6.32
C SER A 81 -8.28 -2.69 -6.90
N THR A 82 -8.49 -2.77 -8.21
CA THR A 82 -8.62 -4.04 -8.94
C THR A 82 -7.30 -4.83 -8.99
N THR A 83 -6.17 -4.17 -8.82
CA THR A 83 -4.83 -4.73 -9.06
C THR A 83 -3.94 -4.75 -7.83
N ALA A 84 -4.27 -3.97 -6.79
CA ALA A 84 -3.38 -3.78 -5.64
C ALA A 84 -4.13 -3.45 -4.36
N VAL A 85 -3.44 -3.67 -3.24
CA VAL A 85 -3.76 -3.09 -1.93
C VAL A 85 -2.78 -1.99 -1.61
N SER A 86 -3.25 -1.00 -0.86
CA SER A 86 -2.42 0.10 -0.37
C SER A 86 -2.83 0.50 1.04
N ALA A 87 -1.88 1.04 1.78
CA ALA A 87 -2.14 1.61 3.10
C ALA A 87 -1.33 2.90 3.27
N ALA A 88 -1.88 3.82 4.05
CA ALA A 88 -1.19 5.02 4.49
C ALA A 88 -1.21 5.07 6.02
N LEU A 89 -0.03 5.06 6.62
CA LEU A 89 0.14 5.26 8.05
C LEU A 89 0.32 6.74 8.31
N ILE A 90 -0.54 7.30 9.15
CA ILE A 90 -0.68 8.72 9.41
C ILE A 90 -0.55 8.97 10.91
N ARG A 91 0.11 10.04 11.29
CA ARG A 91 0.04 10.58 12.65
C ARG A 91 -0.78 11.87 12.66
N GLU A 92 -1.35 12.20 13.79
CA GLU A 92 -1.99 13.49 14.00
C GLU A 92 -1.14 14.38 14.91
N LYS A 93 -0.88 15.61 14.48
CA LYS A 93 -0.19 16.62 15.27
C LYS A 93 -0.93 17.94 15.12
N ALA A 94 -1.38 18.52 16.24
CA ALA A 94 -2.13 19.79 16.26
C ALA A 94 -3.32 19.79 15.27
N LYS A 95 -4.11 18.70 15.24
CA LYS A 95 -5.26 18.49 14.34
C LYS A 95 -4.89 18.42 12.84
N LYS A 96 -3.60 18.27 12.52
CA LYS A 96 -3.13 18.03 11.15
C LYS A 96 -2.68 16.59 11.00
N GLN A 97 -3.15 15.95 9.93
CA GLN A 97 -2.73 14.61 9.56
C GLN A 97 -1.44 14.68 8.75
N LEU A 98 -0.42 13.98 9.22
CA LEU A 98 0.91 13.94 8.61
C LEU A 98 1.25 12.50 8.23
N PRO A 99 1.63 12.23 6.97
CA PRO A 99 2.00 10.88 6.57
C PRO A 99 3.30 10.45 7.26
N VAL A 100 3.30 9.19 7.73
CA VAL A 100 4.47 8.51 8.30
C VAL A 100 5.06 7.55 7.28
N TYR A 101 4.18 6.78 6.62
CA TYR A 101 4.61 5.75 5.68
C TYR A 101 3.50 5.37 4.70
N TYR A 102 3.86 5.11 3.45
CA TYR A 102 2.97 4.51 2.47
C TYR A 102 3.37 3.08 2.17
N VAL A 103 2.38 2.19 2.05
CA VAL A 103 2.55 0.79 1.66
C VAL A 103 1.71 0.53 0.41
N SER A 104 2.24 -0.22 -0.53
CA SER A 104 1.49 -0.71 -1.68
C SER A 104 2.00 -2.09 -2.10
N GLN A 105 1.09 -2.95 -2.55
CA GLN A 105 1.40 -4.30 -3.02
C GLN A 105 0.40 -4.76 -4.07
N ALA A 106 0.92 -5.27 -5.21
CA ALA A 106 0.09 -5.90 -6.23
C ALA A 106 -0.48 -7.22 -5.72
N PHE A 107 -1.70 -7.55 -6.16
CA PHE A 107 -2.25 -8.88 -5.95
C PHE A 107 -1.44 -9.94 -6.68
N GLN A 108 -1.29 -11.09 -6.05
CA GLN A 108 -0.63 -12.25 -6.62
C GLN A 108 -1.61 -13.42 -6.71
N GLY A 109 -1.68 -14.07 -7.88
CA GLY A 109 -2.50 -15.25 -8.08
C GLY A 109 -3.95 -15.06 -7.65
N ALA A 110 -4.41 -15.88 -6.71
CA ALA A 110 -5.80 -15.90 -6.24
C ALA A 110 -6.24 -14.65 -5.45
N GLU A 111 -5.31 -13.81 -4.99
CA GLU A 111 -5.63 -12.61 -4.19
C GLU A 111 -6.50 -11.61 -4.96
N SER A 112 -6.35 -11.56 -6.29
CA SER A 112 -7.16 -10.72 -7.17
C SER A 112 -8.65 -11.07 -7.15
N ASN A 113 -8.99 -12.32 -6.80
CA ASN A 113 -10.35 -12.86 -6.78
C ASN A 113 -11.01 -12.80 -5.38
N TYR A 114 -10.30 -12.30 -4.36
CA TYR A 114 -10.88 -12.17 -3.03
C TYR A 114 -12.09 -11.21 -3.04
N PRO A 115 -13.15 -11.49 -2.27
CA PRO A 115 -14.21 -10.52 -2.00
C PRO A 115 -13.63 -9.20 -1.45
N ARG A 116 -14.33 -8.09 -1.69
CA ARG A 116 -13.86 -6.77 -1.28
C ARG A 116 -13.47 -6.68 0.19
N ILE A 117 -14.26 -7.26 1.08
CA ILE A 117 -13.98 -7.25 2.52
C ILE A 117 -12.69 -8.01 2.85
N GLU A 118 -12.41 -9.13 2.18
CA GLU A 118 -11.18 -9.87 2.35
C GLU A 118 -9.97 -9.14 1.76
N LYS A 119 -10.15 -8.42 0.65
CA LYS A 119 -9.08 -7.56 0.09
C LYS A 119 -8.69 -6.44 1.07
N ILE A 120 -9.67 -5.86 1.77
CA ILE A 120 -9.39 -4.82 2.77
C ILE A 120 -8.70 -5.42 4.00
N ALA A 121 -9.15 -6.59 4.46
CA ALA A 121 -8.47 -7.32 5.53
C ALA A 121 -7.04 -7.73 5.11
N PHE A 122 -6.85 -8.12 3.85
CA PHE A 122 -5.53 -8.41 3.28
C PHE A 122 -4.64 -7.15 3.25
N ALA A 123 -5.20 -5.98 2.93
CA ALA A 123 -4.46 -4.72 3.02
C ALA A 123 -3.93 -4.45 4.43
N LEU A 124 -4.74 -4.75 5.46
CA LEU A 124 -4.32 -4.64 6.86
C LEU A 124 -3.20 -5.63 7.20
N ILE A 125 -3.28 -6.87 6.75
CA ILE A 125 -2.22 -7.87 6.91
C ILE A 125 -0.93 -7.43 6.25
N VAL A 126 -0.99 -6.96 5.00
CA VAL A 126 0.19 -6.45 4.29
C VAL A 126 0.82 -5.26 5.04
N ALA A 127 -0.02 -4.34 5.53
CA ALA A 127 0.45 -3.21 6.33
C ALA A 127 1.11 -3.66 7.63
N SER A 128 0.49 -4.58 8.39
CA SER A 128 1.04 -5.07 9.67
C SER A 128 2.39 -5.79 9.50
N HIS A 129 2.59 -6.50 8.40
CA HIS A 129 3.88 -7.13 8.09
C HIS A 129 4.95 -6.11 7.70
N LYS A 130 4.62 -5.19 6.79
CA LYS A 130 5.60 -4.19 6.29
C LYS A 130 5.92 -3.10 7.30
N LEU A 131 4.98 -2.80 8.19
CA LEU A 131 5.09 -1.75 9.20
C LEU A 131 5.18 -2.31 10.62
N ARG A 132 5.66 -3.54 10.76
CA ARG A 132 5.65 -4.29 12.03
C ARG A 132 6.18 -3.48 13.21
N GLN A 133 7.28 -2.76 13.03
CA GLN A 133 7.88 -1.91 14.06
C GLN A 133 6.91 -0.83 14.59
N TYR A 134 6.08 -0.26 13.71
CA TYR A 134 5.08 0.74 14.11
C TYR A 134 3.92 0.09 14.85
N PHE A 135 3.45 -1.09 14.39
CA PHE A 135 2.39 -1.86 15.03
C PHE A 135 2.77 -2.40 16.41
N GLN A 136 4.07 -2.63 16.64
CA GLN A 136 4.58 -3.08 17.94
C GLN A 136 4.75 -1.93 18.95
N ALA A 137 5.06 -0.74 18.45
CA ALA A 137 5.38 0.42 19.28
C ALA A 137 4.19 1.37 19.53
N ASN A 138 3.10 1.23 18.77
CA ASN A 138 2.00 2.19 18.74
C ASN A 138 0.63 1.52 18.63
N PRO A 139 -0.41 2.06 19.27
CA PRO A 139 -1.80 1.74 18.95
C PRO A 139 -2.14 2.16 17.53
N ILE A 140 -2.79 1.26 16.76
CA ILE A 140 -3.14 1.48 15.36
C ILE A 140 -4.65 1.60 15.20
N LEU A 141 -5.13 2.78 14.83
CA LEU A 141 -6.54 3.04 14.57
C LEU A 141 -6.80 2.82 13.06
N VAL A 142 -7.54 1.77 12.73
CA VAL A 142 -7.86 1.43 11.34
C VAL A 142 -9.06 2.22 10.85
N MET A 143 -8.80 3.14 9.92
CA MET A 143 -9.79 4.03 9.33
C MET A 143 -10.46 3.36 8.13
N THR A 144 -11.62 2.75 8.37
CA THR A 144 -12.39 2.05 7.33
C THR A 144 -13.89 2.12 7.60
N ASN A 145 -14.68 2.18 6.53
CA ASN A 145 -16.14 2.05 6.60
C ASN A 145 -16.62 0.59 6.50
N GLN A 146 -15.70 -0.37 6.45
CA GLN A 146 -16.01 -1.78 6.33
C GLN A 146 -15.92 -2.48 7.69
N PRO A 147 -16.85 -3.40 8.02
CA PRO A 147 -16.87 -4.09 9.31
C PRO A 147 -15.82 -5.23 9.36
N ILE A 148 -14.54 -4.91 9.18
CA ILE A 148 -13.45 -5.90 9.11
C ILE A 148 -13.40 -6.73 10.38
N ARG A 149 -13.37 -6.09 11.55
CA ARG A 149 -13.30 -6.75 12.86
C ARG A 149 -14.46 -7.75 13.04
N LYS A 150 -15.69 -7.32 12.73
CA LYS A 150 -16.88 -8.18 12.80
C LYS A 150 -16.80 -9.35 11.80
N SER A 151 -16.26 -9.11 10.60
CA SER A 151 -16.15 -10.13 9.56
C SER A 151 -15.08 -11.17 9.88
N MET A 152 -13.96 -10.77 10.49
CA MET A 152 -12.89 -11.67 10.91
C MET A 152 -13.32 -12.58 12.07
N ASN A 153 -14.17 -12.09 12.95
CA ASN A 153 -14.61 -12.82 14.15
C ASN A 153 -15.90 -13.63 13.94
N LYS A 154 -16.44 -13.69 12.71
CA LYS A 154 -17.64 -14.53 12.44
C LYS A 154 -17.30 -16.01 12.49
N PRO A 155 -18.15 -16.87 13.09
CA PRO A 155 -17.94 -18.33 13.13
C PRO A 155 -17.81 -18.98 11.74
N LYS A 156 -18.45 -18.38 10.72
CA LYS A 156 -18.41 -18.83 9.32
C LYS A 156 -17.40 -18.02 8.46
N ALA A 157 -16.46 -17.33 9.06
CA ALA A 157 -15.43 -16.63 8.31
C ALA A 157 -14.60 -17.63 7.48
N ALA A 158 -14.15 -17.21 6.30
CA ALA A 158 -13.22 -18.02 5.51
C ALA A 158 -11.97 -18.33 6.35
N GLY A 159 -11.40 -19.53 6.22
CA GLY A 159 -10.26 -19.99 7.05
C GLY A 159 -9.08 -19.00 7.06
N ARG A 160 -8.82 -18.32 5.94
CA ARG A 160 -7.80 -17.26 5.86
C ARG A 160 -8.11 -16.05 6.75
N MET A 161 -9.38 -15.64 6.87
CA MET A 161 -9.79 -14.52 7.72
C MET A 161 -9.52 -14.81 9.20
N ILE A 162 -9.75 -16.06 9.63
CA ILE A 162 -9.45 -16.52 10.99
C ILE A 162 -7.95 -16.48 11.25
N GLN A 163 -7.15 -16.98 10.30
CA GLN A 163 -5.68 -16.93 10.40
C GLN A 163 -5.16 -15.49 10.46
N TRP A 164 -5.76 -14.58 9.70
CA TRP A 164 -5.42 -13.17 9.76
C TRP A 164 -5.80 -12.53 11.09
N ALA A 165 -6.97 -12.86 11.63
CA ALA A 165 -7.39 -12.38 12.94
C ALA A 165 -6.39 -12.81 14.05
N ILE A 166 -5.94 -14.06 14.02
CA ILE A 166 -4.92 -14.57 14.95
C ILE A 166 -3.60 -13.80 14.80
N LYS A 167 -3.14 -13.55 13.56
CA LYS A 167 -1.91 -12.80 13.32
C LYS A 167 -2.00 -11.34 13.80
N LEU A 168 -3.17 -10.72 13.67
CA LEU A 168 -3.40 -9.33 14.06
C LEU A 168 -3.62 -9.17 15.57
N SER A 169 -4.04 -10.23 16.29
CA SER A 169 -4.30 -10.18 17.73
C SER A 169 -3.07 -9.89 18.60
N GLN A 170 -1.86 -10.00 18.03
CA GLN A 170 -0.62 -9.64 18.70
C GLN A 170 -0.36 -8.12 18.77
N PHE A 171 -1.16 -7.33 18.06
CA PHE A 171 -1.02 -5.88 17.97
C PHE A 171 -2.21 -5.17 18.59
N ASP A 172 -2.00 -3.95 19.06
CA ASP A 172 -3.06 -3.06 19.56
C ASP A 172 -3.72 -2.37 18.36
N ILE A 173 -4.84 -2.94 17.89
CA ILE A 173 -5.58 -2.49 16.70
C ILE A 173 -7.03 -2.21 17.06
N GLU A 174 -7.45 -0.96 16.81
CA GLU A 174 -8.81 -0.47 16.99
C GLU A 174 -9.53 -0.17 15.67
#